data_a6190c25466637adddb6f7a800dba7d8
#
_entry.id   a6190c25466637adddb6f7a800dba7d8
#
_cell.length_a   1.000
_cell.length_b   1.000
_cell.length_c   1.000
_cell.angle_alpha   90.00
_cell.angle_beta   90.00
_cell.angle_gamma   90.00
#
_symmetry.space_group_name_H-M   'P 1'
#
loop_
_entity.id
_entity.type
_entity.pdbx_description
1 polymer ?
#
loop_
_entity_poly.entity_id
_entity_poly.type
_entity_poly.pdbx_seq_one_letter_code
_entity_poly.pdbx_strand_id
1 'polypeptide(L)'
;MKKIFLIILSALFLAGCASEIKTTRVQVKGIEEVSYDKLMSLMKEDKQFILYIGRPDCGDCQQFEPLLKDYLNKHKNEGVYYINTKTYRAKAKQENASKKDIAFYENLQKKLKFNWTPTLEVITNGKVGKQYKYLDEEYYEIKDRAKQIQKRKEFEQEFRDFMKNYYKEG
;
A
#
# COMPACT_ATOMS: atom_id res chain seq x y z
N MET A 1 23.41 44.37 -54.53
CA MET A 1 23.75 42.96 -54.35
C MET A 1 23.60 42.65 -52.89
N LYS A 2 22.43 42.11 -52.49
CA LYS A 2 22.13 41.79 -51.07
C LYS A 2 22.44 40.31 -50.83
N LYS A 3 23.43 39.99 -50.01
CA LYS A 3 23.78 38.65 -49.58
C LYS A 3 22.80 38.22 -48.49
N ILE A 4 21.94 37.25 -48.79
CA ILE A 4 21.04 36.60 -47.81
C ILE A 4 21.84 35.52 -47.09
N PHE A 5 22.08 35.72 -45.79
CA PHE A 5 22.66 34.70 -44.90
C PHE A 5 21.56 33.74 -44.45
N LEU A 6 21.61 32.53 -44.95
CA LEU A 6 20.69 31.46 -44.51
C LEU A 6 21.26 30.83 -43.24
N ILE A 7 20.67 31.15 -42.08
CA ILE A 7 20.99 30.50 -40.82
C ILE A 7 20.17 29.21 -40.75
N ILE A 8 20.84 28.08 -40.94
CA ILE A 8 20.28 26.74 -40.70
C ILE A 8 20.34 26.47 -39.19
N LEU A 9 19.20 26.64 -38.52
CA LEU A 9 19.04 26.28 -37.10
C LEU A 9 18.87 24.76 -36.99
N SER A 10 19.96 24.07 -36.72
CA SER A 10 19.97 22.60 -36.46
C SER A 10 19.35 22.34 -35.11
N ALA A 11 18.05 21.99 -35.06
CA ALA A 11 17.39 21.48 -33.86
C ALA A 11 17.87 20.06 -33.59
N LEU A 12 18.84 19.93 -32.67
CA LEU A 12 19.18 18.63 -32.08
C LEU A 12 17.99 18.15 -31.23
N PHE A 13 17.16 17.26 -31.76
CA PHE A 13 16.24 16.47 -30.96
C PHE A 13 17.06 15.46 -30.13
N LEU A 14 17.32 15.81 -28.89
CA LEU A 14 17.73 14.85 -27.87
C LEU A 14 16.52 13.96 -27.57
N ALA A 15 16.36 12.88 -28.34
CA ALA A 15 15.48 11.79 -27.98
C ALA A 15 16.06 11.12 -26.74
N GLY A 16 15.69 11.62 -25.57
CA GLY A 16 15.94 10.97 -24.29
C GLY A 16 15.17 9.66 -24.30
N CYS A 17 15.85 8.55 -24.53
CA CYS A 17 15.35 7.22 -24.19
C CYS A 17 15.14 7.17 -22.67
N ALA A 18 13.95 7.60 -22.21
CA ALA A 18 13.47 7.18 -20.91
C ALA A 18 13.25 5.67 -21.01
N SER A 19 14.23 4.88 -20.54
CA SER A 19 14.03 3.45 -20.35
C SER A 19 12.91 3.31 -19.33
N GLU A 20 11.71 2.91 -19.76
CA GLU A 20 10.66 2.48 -18.85
C GLU A 20 11.22 1.33 -18.02
N ILE A 21 11.49 1.61 -16.75
CA ILE A 21 11.88 0.57 -15.78
C ILE A 21 10.66 -0.34 -15.66
N LYS A 22 10.73 -1.49 -16.33
CA LYS A 22 9.65 -2.48 -16.33
C LYS A 22 9.58 -3.08 -14.92
N THR A 23 8.71 -2.55 -14.09
CA THR A 23 8.50 -3.02 -12.72
C THR A 23 7.91 -4.43 -12.75
N THR A 24 8.59 -5.37 -12.11
CA THR A 24 8.15 -6.76 -12.03
C THR A 24 7.23 -6.94 -10.82
N ARG A 25 6.03 -7.49 -11.04
CA ARG A 25 5.13 -7.85 -9.93
C ARG A 25 5.63 -9.08 -9.22
N VAL A 26 5.66 -9.03 -7.87
CA VAL A 26 5.98 -10.19 -7.04
C VAL A 26 4.77 -11.13 -7.02
N GLN A 27 5.02 -12.42 -7.26
CA GLN A 27 3.99 -13.45 -7.14
C GLN A 27 3.88 -13.90 -5.69
N VAL A 28 2.90 -13.34 -4.96
CA VAL A 28 2.51 -13.77 -3.62
C VAL A 28 1.21 -14.56 -3.74
N LYS A 29 1.05 -15.63 -2.98
CA LYS A 29 -0.19 -16.42 -2.93
C LYS A 29 -0.74 -16.42 -1.51
N GLY A 30 -2.00 -15.98 -1.36
CA GLY A 30 -2.62 -15.87 -0.06
C GLY A 30 -2.04 -14.74 0.78
N ILE A 31 -1.92 -14.94 2.09
CA ILE A 31 -1.36 -13.95 3.02
C ILE A 31 0.00 -14.46 3.49
N GLU A 32 1.07 -13.75 3.15
CA GLU A 32 2.44 -14.07 3.58
C GLU A 32 2.92 -13.03 4.61
N GLU A 33 3.03 -13.46 5.88
CA GLU A 33 3.55 -12.59 6.94
C GLU A 33 5.05 -12.36 6.75
N VAL A 34 5.48 -11.10 6.80
CA VAL A 34 6.87 -10.71 6.65
C VAL A 34 7.37 -9.96 7.87
N SER A 35 8.65 -10.18 8.21
CA SER A 35 9.33 -9.36 9.21
C SER A 35 9.62 -7.95 8.68
N TYR A 36 9.91 -7.01 9.61
CA TYR A 36 10.35 -5.66 9.23
C TYR A 36 11.56 -5.70 8.28
N ASP A 37 12.57 -6.52 8.58
CA ASP A 37 13.80 -6.59 7.77
C ASP A 37 13.52 -7.15 6.36
N LYS A 38 12.66 -8.18 6.26
CA LYS A 38 12.24 -8.71 4.97
C LYS A 38 11.47 -7.67 4.16
N LEU A 39 10.55 -6.93 4.79
CA LEU A 39 9.83 -5.84 4.14
C LEU A 39 10.79 -4.76 3.64
N MET A 40 11.75 -4.34 4.47
CA MET A 40 12.75 -3.34 4.07
C MET A 40 13.63 -3.83 2.92
N SER A 41 13.91 -5.14 2.85
CA SER A 41 14.61 -5.74 1.71
C SER A 41 13.76 -5.68 0.44
N LEU A 42 12.49 -6.11 0.51
CA LEU A 42 11.56 -6.05 -0.62
C LEU A 42 11.38 -4.61 -1.17
N MET A 43 11.35 -3.63 -0.27
CA MET A 43 11.23 -2.21 -0.66
C MET A 43 12.48 -1.63 -1.34
N LYS A 44 13.62 -2.35 -1.36
CA LYS A 44 14.82 -1.94 -2.10
C LYS A 44 14.88 -2.55 -3.51
N GLU A 45 13.98 -3.47 -3.82
CA GLU A 45 13.92 -4.14 -5.11
C GLU A 45 13.02 -3.36 -6.08
N ASP A 46 13.32 -3.45 -7.38
CA ASP A 46 12.49 -2.86 -8.45
C ASP A 46 11.26 -3.74 -8.72
N LYS A 47 10.43 -3.87 -7.70
CA LYS A 47 9.26 -4.74 -7.69
C LYS A 47 7.99 -4.03 -7.26
N GLN A 48 6.86 -4.64 -7.63
CA GLN A 48 5.54 -4.21 -7.19
C GLN A 48 4.84 -5.32 -6.41
N PHE A 49 4.22 -4.97 -5.30
CA PHE A 49 3.43 -5.90 -4.46
C PHE A 49 2.36 -5.16 -3.65
N ILE A 50 1.37 -5.91 -3.15
CA ILE A 50 0.43 -5.38 -2.15
C ILE A 50 0.97 -5.71 -0.76
N LEU A 51 1.00 -4.70 0.11
CA LEU A 51 1.28 -4.82 1.53
C LEU A 51 0.00 -4.61 2.34
N TYR A 52 -0.36 -5.60 3.15
CA TYR A 52 -1.39 -5.48 4.19
C TYR A 52 -0.71 -5.09 5.50
N ILE A 53 -1.10 -3.93 6.05
CA ILE A 53 -0.66 -3.43 7.35
C ILE A 53 -1.79 -3.64 8.34
N GLY A 54 -1.55 -4.48 9.35
CA GLY A 54 -2.57 -4.81 10.32
C GLY A 54 -1.99 -5.30 11.64
N ARG A 55 -2.88 -5.73 12.53
CA ARG A 55 -2.51 -6.32 13.82
C ARG A 55 -3.67 -7.15 14.38
N PRO A 56 -3.39 -8.28 15.05
CA PRO A 56 -4.44 -9.20 15.50
C PRO A 56 -5.29 -8.66 16.67
N ASP A 57 -4.83 -7.63 17.38
CA ASP A 57 -5.55 -6.95 18.46
C ASP A 57 -6.34 -5.70 18.01
N CYS A 58 -6.57 -5.57 16.72
CA CYS A 58 -7.37 -4.49 16.12
C CYS A 58 -8.75 -5.03 15.72
N GLY A 59 -9.82 -4.46 16.24
CA GLY A 59 -11.19 -4.89 15.92
C GLY A 59 -11.52 -4.82 14.43
N ASP A 60 -11.10 -3.76 13.74
CA ASP A 60 -11.31 -3.62 12.30
C ASP A 60 -10.49 -4.61 11.49
N CYS A 61 -9.26 -4.93 11.94
CA CYS A 61 -8.45 -5.98 11.32
C CYS A 61 -9.13 -7.35 11.44
N GLN A 62 -9.70 -7.65 12.61
CA GLN A 62 -10.45 -8.91 12.83
C GLN A 62 -11.69 -9.01 11.95
N GLN A 63 -12.34 -7.87 11.64
CA GLN A 63 -13.48 -7.82 10.73
C GLN A 63 -13.07 -7.91 9.27
N PHE A 64 -11.91 -7.34 8.91
CA PHE A 64 -11.39 -7.31 7.55
C PHE A 64 -10.77 -8.66 7.13
N GLU A 65 -10.10 -9.35 8.03
CA GLU A 65 -9.36 -10.57 7.71
C GLU A 65 -10.21 -11.68 7.07
N PRO A 66 -11.45 -11.96 7.52
CA PRO A 66 -12.35 -12.90 6.83
C PRO A 66 -12.67 -12.47 5.39
N LEU A 67 -12.87 -11.17 5.15
CA LEU A 67 -13.15 -10.62 3.83
C LEU A 67 -11.95 -10.81 2.88
N LEU A 68 -10.73 -10.53 3.37
CA LEU A 68 -9.50 -10.72 2.62
C LEU A 68 -9.27 -12.21 2.31
N LYS A 69 -9.47 -13.10 3.30
CA LYS A 69 -9.32 -14.56 3.13
C LYS A 69 -10.34 -15.13 2.13
N ASP A 70 -11.60 -14.69 2.19
CA ASP A 70 -12.63 -15.11 1.24
C ASP A 70 -12.28 -14.68 -0.19
N TYR A 71 -11.81 -13.44 -0.36
CA TYR A 71 -11.34 -12.95 -1.66
C TYR A 71 -10.20 -13.81 -2.21
N LEU A 72 -9.14 -14.02 -1.43
CA LEU A 72 -7.95 -14.77 -1.86
C LEU A 72 -8.26 -16.27 -2.06
N ASN A 73 -9.23 -16.82 -1.37
CA ASN A 73 -9.71 -18.17 -1.61
C ASN A 73 -10.38 -18.35 -2.99
N LYS A 74 -11.00 -17.29 -3.50
CA LYS A 74 -11.59 -17.25 -4.85
C LYS A 74 -10.56 -16.91 -5.93
N HIS A 75 -9.42 -16.33 -5.55
CA HIS A 75 -8.37 -15.85 -6.44
C HIS A 75 -7.01 -16.47 -6.05
N LYS A 76 -6.87 -17.79 -6.28
CA LYS A 76 -5.75 -18.63 -5.76
C LYS A 76 -4.34 -18.21 -6.20
N ASN A 77 -4.22 -17.40 -7.24
CA ASN A 77 -2.93 -16.90 -7.74
C ASN A 77 -2.62 -15.47 -7.25
N GLU A 78 -3.50 -14.91 -6.43
CA GLU A 78 -3.36 -13.58 -5.84
C GLU A 78 -2.95 -13.68 -4.39
N GLY A 79 -2.27 -12.65 -3.88
CA GLY A 79 -1.86 -12.61 -2.48
C GLY A 79 -1.29 -11.26 -2.06
N VAL A 80 -1.03 -11.14 -0.77
CA VAL A 80 -0.51 -9.93 -0.14
C VAL A 80 0.60 -10.30 0.83
N TYR A 81 1.62 -9.46 0.94
CA TYR A 81 2.49 -9.48 2.12
C TYR A 81 1.76 -8.85 3.30
N TYR A 82 1.96 -9.39 4.48
CA TYR A 82 1.36 -8.90 5.73
C TYR A 82 2.44 -8.48 6.70
N ILE A 83 2.39 -7.23 7.17
CA ILE A 83 3.21 -6.75 8.29
C ILE A 83 2.36 -6.62 9.54
N ASN A 84 2.70 -7.41 10.56
CA ASN A 84 2.05 -7.35 11.87
C ASN A 84 2.67 -6.25 12.73
N THR A 85 1.91 -5.18 12.96
CA THR A 85 2.39 -4.01 13.69
C THR A 85 2.14 -4.06 15.20
N LYS A 86 1.52 -5.15 15.73
CA LYS A 86 1.13 -5.26 17.14
C LYS A 86 2.28 -4.97 18.09
N THR A 87 3.39 -5.69 17.94
CA THR A 87 4.54 -5.57 18.85
C THR A 87 5.19 -4.18 18.77
N TYR A 88 5.31 -3.61 17.60
CA TYR A 88 5.90 -2.28 17.39
C TYR A 88 5.03 -1.20 18.06
N ARG A 89 3.72 -1.26 17.82
CA ARG A 89 2.76 -0.35 18.42
C ARG A 89 2.71 -0.50 19.94
N ALA A 90 2.67 -1.72 20.46
CA ALA A 90 2.62 -1.97 21.91
C ALA A 90 3.84 -1.37 22.63
N LYS A 91 5.05 -1.60 22.11
CA LYS A 91 6.27 -0.99 22.65
C LYS A 91 6.26 0.53 22.62
N ALA A 92 5.76 1.14 21.55
CA ALA A 92 5.70 2.58 21.41
C ALA A 92 4.61 3.26 22.24
N LYS A 93 3.56 2.53 22.63
CA LYS A 93 2.38 3.08 23.34
C LYS A 93 2.29 2.71 24.81
N GLN A 94 3.23 1.93 25.35
CA GLN A 94 3.29 1.65 26.79
C GLN A 94 3.68 2.91 27.58
N GLU A 95 3.28 3.00 28.82
CA GLU A 95 3.47 4.17 29.69
C GLU A 95 4.94 4.62 29.77
N ASN A 96 5.86 3.66 29.88
CA ASN A 96 7.30 3.91 29.96
C ASN A 96 8.03 3.57 28.65
N ALA A 97 7.40 3.87 27.50
CA ALA A 97 7.99 3.60 26.19
C ALA A 97 9.35 4.30 26.02
N SER A 98 10.34 3.57 25.51
CA SER A 98 11.62 4.19 25.19
C SER A 98 11.48 5.14 23.99
N LYS A 99 12.29 6.22 23.98
CA LYS A 99 12.35 7.13 22.81
C LYS A 99 12.67 6.38 21.52
N LYS A 100 13.44 5.30 21.62
CA LYS A 100 13.79 4.44 20.47
C LYS A 100 12.57 3.70 19.94
N ASP A 101 11.73 3.13 20.79
CA ASP A 101 10.54 2.38 20.36
C ASP A 101 9.49 3.32 19.78
N ILE A 102 9.30 4.50 20.37
CA ILE A 102 8.42 5.56 19.85
C ILE A 102 8.88 5.95 18.45
N ALA A 103 10.15 6.36 18.32
CA ALA A 103 10.71 6.79 17.05
C ALA A 103 10.68 5.69 15.97
N PHE A 104 10.89 4.43 16.36
CA PHE A 104 10.80 3.30 15.44
C PHE A 104 9.39 3.18 14.84
N TYR A 105 8.35 3.21 15.70
CA TYR A 105 6.98 3.07 15.23
C TYR A 105 6.52 4.26 14.40
N GLU A 106 6.87 5.48 14.79
CA GLU A 106 6.60 6.70 14.01
C GLU A 106 7.29 6.68 12.64
N ASN A 107 8.55 6.23 12.59
CA ASN A 107 9.28 6.09 11.34
C ASN A 107 8.67 5.00 10.44
N LEU A 108 8.17 3.90 11.01
CA LEU A 108 7.45 2.88 10.28
C LEU A 108 6.17 3.45 9.66
N GLN A 109 5.37 4.18 10.46
CA GLN A 109 4.15 4.84 9.98
C GLN A 109 4.46 5.86 8.87
N LYS A 110 5.48 6.68 9.06
CA LYS A 110 5.91 7.68 8.07
C LYS A 110 6.39 7.02 6.77
N LYS A 111 7.19 5.96 6.88
CA LYS A 111 7.75 5.25 5.73
C LYS A 111 6.68 4.55 4.91
N LEU A 112 5.73 3.89 5.56
CA LEU A 112 4.61 3.20 4.94
C LEU A 112 3.36 4.10 4.77
N LYS A 113 3.44 5.36 5.16
CA LYS A 113 2.37 6.36 5.03
C LYS A 113 1.02 5.93 5.61
N PHE A 114 1.01 5.07 6.64
CA PHE A 114 -0.22 4.64 7.27
C PHE A 114 -0.45 5.33 8.62
N ASN A 115 -1.70 5.62 8.91
CA ASN A 115 -2.18 6.12 10.20
C ASN A 115 -3.33 5.27 10.77
N TRP A 116 -3.80 4.30 9.98
CA TRP A 116 -4.93 3.42 10.27
C TRP A 116 -4.58 1.95 10.05
N THR A 117 -5.28 1.04 10.72
CA THR A 117 -5.24 -0.39 10.47
C THR A 117 -6.66 -0.95 10.49
N PRO A 118 -7.02 -1.81 9.52
CA PRO A 118 -6.20 -2.33 8.43
C PRO A 118 -6.02 -1.34 7.27
N THR A 119 -4.84 -1.36 6.67
CA THR A 119 -4.53 -0.63 5.43
C THR A 119 -3.89 -1.59 4.43
N LEU A 120 -4.30 -1.54 3.17
CA LEU A 120 -3.59 -2.16 2.06
C LEU A 120 -2.89 -1.08 1.23
N GLU A 121 -1.69 -1.39 0.77
CA GLU A 121 -0.87 -0.47 -0.01
C GLU A 121 -0.28 -1.17 -1.23
N VAL A 122 -0.34 -0.53 -2.38
CA VAL A 122 0.49 -0.92 -3.52
C VAL A 122 1.87 -0.31 -3.34
N ILE A 123 2.87 -1.16 -3.16
CA ILE A 123 4.28 -0.74 -3.13
C ILE A 123 4.85 -0.95 -4.53
N THR A 124 5.48 0.07 -5.08
CA THR A 124 6.14 0.03 -6.40
C THR A 124 7.54 0.62 -6.28
N ASN A 125 8.58 -0.16 -6.54
CA ASN A 125 9.98 0.27 -6.46
C ASN A 125 10.27 0.98 -5.11
N GLY A 126 9.81 0.36 -4.02
CA GLY A 126 9.97 0.85 -2.66
C GLY A 126 9.15 2.08 -2.28
N LYS A 127 8.27 2.55 -3.15
CA LYS A 127 7.41 3.72 -2.90
C LYS A 127 5.97 3.28 -2.66
N VAL A 128 5.34 3.88 -1.64
CA VAL A 128 3.91 3.72 -1.37
C VAL A 128 3.11 4.49 -2.42
N GLY A 129 2.27 3.76 -3.14
CA GLY A 129 1.35 4.28 -4.15
C GLY A 129 -0.09 4.32 -3.65
N LYS A 130 -0.98 3.61 -4.37
CA LYS A 130 -2.40 3.49 -4.01
C LYS A 130 -2.60 2.85 -2.65
N GLN A 131 -3.53 3.36 -1.86
CA GLN A 131 -3.90 2.83 -0.56
C GLN A 131 -5.40 2.52 -0.50
N TYR A 132 -5.75 1.53 0.29
CA TYR A 132 -7.10 1.22 0.73
C TYR A 132 -7.12 1.11 2.26
N LYS A 133 -8.06 1.78 2.93
CA LYS A 133 -8.29 1.70 4.38
C LYS A 133 -9.69 1.14 4.62
N TYR A 134 -9.80 0.18 5.52
CA TYR A 134 -11.11 -0.39 5.88
C TYR A 134 -11.65 0.27 7.14
N LEU A 135 -12.92 0.71 7.10
CA LEU A 135 -13.61 1.37 8.20
C LEU A 135 -12.77 2.51 8.82
N ASP A 136 -12.46 3.51 8.02
CA ASP A 136 -11.68 4.67 8.44
C ASP A 136 -12.42 5.57 9.46
N GLU A 137 -11.82 6.70 9.81
CA GLU A 137 -12.38 7.63 10.79
C GLU A 137 -13.78 8.12 10.41
N GLU A 138 -14.04 8.38 9.11
CA GLU A 138 -15.34 8.85 8.62
C GLU A 138 -16.46 7.83 8.88
N TYR A 139 -16.16 6.53 8.78
CA TYR A 139 -17.11 5.47 9.10
C TYR A 139 -17.63 5.57 10.53
N TYR A 140 -16.77 5.89 11.49
CA TYR A 140 -17.12 5.96 12.91
C TYR A 140 -17.87 7.25 13.29
N GLU A 141 -17.81 8.28 12.44
CA GLU A 141 -18.61 9.49 12.58
C GLU A 141 -20.09 9.30 12.22
N ILE A 142 -20.42 8.25 11.44
CA ILE A 142 -21.78 7.95 11.01
C ILE A 142 -22.61 7.46 12.21
N LYS A 143 -23.56 8.28 12.67
CA LYS A 143 -24.44 7.93 13.81
C LYS A 143 -25.65 7.10 13.40
N ASP A 144 -26.12 7.23 12.16
CA ASP A 144 -27.22 6.45 11.61
C ASP A 144 -26.77 5.03 11.27
N ARG A 145 -27.40 4.04 11.92
CA ARG A 145 -27.04 2.64 11.76
C ARG A 145 -27.24 2.10 10.33
N ALA A 146 -28.31 2.55 9.66
CA ALA A 146 -28.58 2.08 8.30
C ALA A 146 -27.53 2.61 7.32
N LYS A 147 -27.16 3.88 7.46
CA LYS A 147 -26.08 4.52 6.70
C LYS A 147 -24.73 3.85 7.01
N GLN A 148 -24.45 3.53 8.25
CA GLN A 148 -23.20 2.84 8.65
C GLN A 148 -23.10 1.44 8.02
N ILE A 149 -24.20 0.68 7.99
CA ILE A 149 -24.26 -0.62 7.29
C ILE A 149 -24.02 -0.43 5.79
N GLN A 150 -24.64 0.56 5.18
CA GLN A 150 -24.43 0.86 3.76
C GLN A 150 -22.98 1.26 3.48
N LYS A 151 -22.38 2.12 4.29
CA LYS A 151 -20.99 2.55 4.16
C LYS A 151 -20.01 1.38 4.29
N ARG A 152 -20.29 0.42 5.19
CA ARG A 152 -19.48 -0.81 5.27
C ARG A 152 -19.49 -1.62 3.96
N LYS A 153 -20.65 -1.75 3.31
CA LYS A 153 -20.73 -2.43 2.00
C LYS A 153 -19.93 -1.71 0.92
N GLU A 154 -19.88 -0.38 0.99
CA GLU A 154 -19.04 0.43 0.08
C GLU A 154 -17.56 0.11 0.31
N PHE A 155 -17.07 0.11 1.55
CA PHE A 155 -15.70 -0.30 1.88
C PHE A 155 -15.38 -1.71 1.38
N GLU A 156 -16.29 -2.66 1.54
CA GLU A 156 -16.09 -4.03 1.04
C GLU A 156 -16.03 -4.08 -0.50
N GLN A 157 -16.79 -3.22 -1.19
CA GLN A 157 -16.71 -3.12 -2.64
C GLN A 157 -15.42 -2.43 -3.09
N GLU A 158 -15.04 -1.34 -2.44
CA GLU A 158 -13.77 -0.64 -2.69
C GLU A 158 -12.55 -1.55 -2.51
N PHE A 159 -12.59 -2.44 -1.50
CA PHE A 159 -11.57 -3.46 -1.32
C PHE A 159 -11.48 -4.40 -2.53
N ARG A 160 -12.63 -4.93 -2.99
CA ARG A 160 -12.66 -5.82 -4.16
C ARG A 160 -12.14 -5.13 -5.41
N ASP A 161 -12.49 -3.86 -5.59
CA ASP A 161 -12.04 -3.06 -6.72
C ASP A 161 -10.55 -2.72 -6.62
N PHE A 162 -10.03 -2.44 -5.42
CA PHE A 162 -8.61 -2.23 -5.17
C PHE A 162 -7.79 -3.46 -5.60
N MET A 163 -8.18 -4.66 -5.13
CA MET A 163 -7.51 -5.91 -5.47
C MET A 163 -7.60 -6.20 -6.98
N LYS A 164 -8.80 -6.12 -7.55
CA LYS A 164 -9.05 -6.36 -8.97
C LYS A 164 -8.26 -5.43 -9.87
N ASN A 165 -8.21 -4.14 -9.55
CA ASN A 165 -7.45 -3.17 -10.34
C ASN A 165 -5.96 -3.48 -10.30
N TYR A 166 -5.41 -3.79 -9.12
CA TYR A 166 -4.02 -4.19 -9.01
C TYR A 166 -3.68 -5.40 -9.89
N TYR A 167 -4.51 -6.45 -9.87
CA TYR A 167 -4.23 -7.69 -10.61
C TYR A 167 -4.59 -7.65 -12.10
N LYS A 168 -5.43 -6.70 -12.54
CA LYS A 168 -5.77 -6.51 -13.95
C LYS A 168 -4.75 -5.64 -14.71
N GLU A 169 -4.15 -4.65 -14.04
CA GLU A 169 -3.22 -3.68 -14.66
C GLU A 169 -1.81 -4.26 -14.91
N GLY A 170 -1.62 -5.59 -14.84
CA GLY A 170 -0.34 -6.29 -14.96
C GLY A 170 -0.28 -7.30 -16.12
#